data_e9f1511dad6de1ad6589babfbad16d62
#
_entry.id   e9f1511dad6de1ad6589babfbad16d62
#
_cell.length_a   1.000
_cell.length_b   1.000
_cell.length_c   1.000
_cell.angle_alpha   90.00
_cell.angle_beta   90.00
_cell.angle_gamma   90.00
#
_symmetry.space_group_name_H-M   'P 1'
#
loop_
_entity.id
_entity.type
_entity.pdbx_description
1 polymer ?
#
loop_
_entity_poly.entity_id
_entity_poly.type
_entity_poly.pdbx_seq_one_letter_code
_entity_poly.pdbx_strand_id
1 'polypeptide(L)'
;MKRLTLISLILGMVLTSCKEYGEVRIMPEFNNSGTEVELYKNEGSSETVVISTTANEVTADYNASWLSVDANKQRIIYTALTTNETGEVRSATVKLNAGEFSMEVTVNQLAKDESEVKTLKVGQLTEDGLGMIFWVDPDNQEAGKAISLERWGGNPFEASIKLHNAFSTINGIENTALYTDAGNNDAAALCTNLGEGWYLPASEELGHLFDIYNGIARDNGFTNATPNQISDAEKASRATFDKNLTDLGGAVINAAAENGNGESYWSSTENEDGQKARYVR
;
A
#
# COMPACT_ATOMS: atom_id res chain seq x y z
N MET A 1 3.03 10.34 20.48
CA MET A 1 4.05 10.60 21.51
C MET A 1 5.50 10.35 21.08
N LYS A 2 5.80 9.47 20.10
CA LYS A 2 7.19 9.24 19.63
C LYS A 2 7.79 10.38 18.79
N ARG A 3 6.95 11.21 18.13
CA ARG A 3 7.42 12.34 17.29
C ARG A 3 7.93 13.54 18.08
N LEU A 4 7.42 13.77 19.29
CA LEU A 4 7.87 14.89 20.14
C LEU A 4 9.32 14.70 20.63
N THR A 5 9.75 13.45 20.84
CA THR A 5 11.11 13.12 21.32
C THR A 5 12.19 13.36 20.25
N LEU A 6 11.85 13.12 18.96
CA LEU A 6 12.78 13.35 17.84
C LEU A 6 12.99 14.85 17.56
N ILE A 7 11.91 15.64 17.63
CA ILE A 7 11.96 17.11 17.47
C ILE A 7 12.78 17.74 18.60
N SER A 8 12.65 17.24 19.83
CA SER A 8 13.42 17.72 20.98
C SER A 8 14.93 17.42 20.85
N LEU A 9 15.28 16.32 20.20
CA LEU A 9 16.69 15.92 19.96
C LEU A 9 17.34 16.78 18.87
N ILE A 10 16.61 17.06 17.78
CA ILE A 10 17.08 17.95 16.70
C ILE A 10 17.19 19.38 17.20
N LEU A 11 16.24 19.85 17.98
CA LEU A 11 16.28 21.17 18.60
C LEU A 11 17.47 21.31 19.58
N GLY A 12 17.77 20.25 20.33
CA GLY A 12 18.92 20.22 21.23
C GLY A 12 20.27 20.30 20.50
N MET A 13 20.42 19.65 19.35
CA MET A 13 21.64 19.72 18.54
C MET A 13 21.83 21.08 17.86
N VAL A 14 20.75 21.72 17.40
CA VAL A 14 20.79 23.06 16.80
C VAL A 14 21.14 24.12 17.85
N LEU A 15 20.60 24.02 19.05
CA LEU A 15 20.89 24.96 20.14
C LEU A 15 22.35 24.93 20.61
N THR A 16 23.03 23.75 20.48
CA THR A 16 24.45 23.64 20.84
C THR A 16 25.40 24.15 19.76
N SER A 17 24.98 24.16 18.50
CA SER A 17 25.81 24.63 17.38
C SER A 17 25.65 26.12 17.07
N CYS A 18 24.57 26.77 17.53
CA CYS A 18 24.23 28.16 17.22
C CYS A 18 24.59 29.15 18.33
N LYS A 19 25.55 28.84 19.17
CA LYS A 19 25.92 29.70 20.33
C LYS A 19 26.49 31.09 19.94
N GLU A 20 26.83 31.26 18.65
CA GLU A 20 27.41 32.54 18.16
C GLU A 20 26.43 33.42 17.35
N TYR A 21 25.26 32.91 16.92
CA TYR A 21 24.41 33.63 15.96
C TYR A 21 22.98 33.97 16.45
N GLY A 22 22.61 33.65 17.66
CA GLY A 22 21.41 34.17 18.35
C GLY A 22 20.03 33.82 17.84
N GLU A 23 19.89 33.18 16.66
CA GLU A 23 18.60 32.78 16.11
C GLU A 23 18.58 31.33 15.68
N VAL A 24 17.66 30.54 16.24
CA VAL A 24 17.34 29.20 15.77
C VAL A 24 16.34 29.34 14.62
N ARG A 25 16.75 29.04 13.40
CA ARG A 25 15.87 29.01 12.23
C ARG A 25 15.29 27.60 12.09
N ILE A 26 13.98 27.48 12.20
CA ILE A 26 13.25 26.24 11.99
C ILE A 26 12.76 26.24 10.54
N MET A 27 13.07 25.19 9.80
CA MET A 27 12.52 25.01 8.45
C MET A 27 11.00 24.81 8.53
N PRO A 28 10.24 25.26 7.52
CA PRO A 28 8.83 24.96 7.43
C PRO A 28 8.61 23.44 7.44
N GLU A 29 7.76 22.96 8.33
CA GLU A 29 7.29 21.58 8.32
C GLU A 29 6.06 21.50 7.42
N PHE A 30 6.14 20.69 6.38
CA PHE A 30 5.00 20.35 5.54
C PHE A 30 4.53 18.95 5.93
N ASN A 31 3.30 18.82 6.36
CA ASN A 31 2.72 17.51 6.70
C ASN A 31 2.58 16.67 5.44
N ASN A 32 2.97 15.41 5.54
CA ASN A 32 2.92 14.36 4.52
C ASN A 32 3.83 14.60 3.32
N SER A 33 4.95 13.94 3.23
CA SER A 33 5.80 13.79 2.04
C SER A 33 5.86 14.97 1.03
N GLY A 34 5.27 16.02 1.32
CA GLY A 34 5.20 17.43 1.02
C GLY A 34 5.63 17.99 -0.33
N THR A 35 5.97 17.16 -1.30
CA THR A 35 6.39 17.63 -2.64
C THR A 35 5.32 17.40 -3.71
N GLU A 36 4.22 16.76 -3.37
CA GLU A 36 3.13 16.46 -4.30
C GLU A 36 1.77 16.67 -3.66
N VAL A 37 0.82 17.28 -4.41
CA VAL A 37 -0.56 17.54 -4.00
C VAL A 37 -1.48 17.13 -5.13
N GLU A 38 -2.56 16.44 -4.84
CA GLU A 38 -3.57 16.03 -5.81
C GLU A 38 -4.88 16.79 -5.58
N LEU A 39 -5.46 17.26 -6.67
CA LEU A 39 -6.80 17.86 -6.73
C LEU A 39 -7.66 17.02 -7.67
N TYR A 40 -8.94 16.86 -7.34
CA TYR A 40 -9.88 16.20 -8.24
C TYR A 40 -10.19 17.05 -9.46
N LYS A 41 -10.87 16.44 -10.47
CA LYS A 41 -11.20 17.02 -11.76
C LYS A 41 -11.91 18.36 -11.66
N ASN A 42 -12.85 18.50 -10.74
CA ASN A 42 -13.82 19.61 -10.73
C ASN A 42 -13.23 20.93 -10.28
N GLU A 43 -13.74 22.02 -10.85
CA GLU A 43 -13.58 23.36 -10.29
C GLU A 43 -14.01 23.37 -8.81
N GLY A 44 -13.22 24.05 -7.96
CA GLY A 44 -13.43 24.10 -6.53
C GLY A 44 -12.82 22.95 -5.74
N SER A 45 -12.28 21.90 -6.41
CA SER A 45 -11.49 20.87 -5.72
C SER A 45 -10.33 21.51 -4.98
N SER A 46 -10.14 21.16 -3.70
CA SER A 46 -9.22 21.85 -2.83
C SER A 46 -8.54 20.89 -1.85
N GLU A 47 -7.24 21.11 -1.62
CA GLU A 47 -6.43 20.37 -0.65
C GLU A 47 -5.76 21.37 0.30
N THR A 48 -5.72 21.03 1.60
CA THR A 48 -5.14 21.88 2.64
C THR A 48 -3.96 21.19 3.30
N VAL A 49 -2.78 21.77 3.17
CA VAL A 49 -1.56 21.32 3.84
C VAL A 49 -1.29 22.19 5.05
N VAL A 50 -1.25 21.60 6.25
CA VAL A 50 -0.89 22.31 7.49
C VAL A 50 0.63 22.40 7.57
N ILE A 51 1.15 23.60 7.82
CA ILE A 51 2.57 23.86 7.95
C ILE A 51 2.89 24.50 9.31
N SER A 52 4.15 24.41 9.71
CA SER A 52 4.71 25.14 10.86
C SER A 52 6.01 25.81 10.43
N THR A 53 6.11 27.12 10.65
CA THR A 53 7.29 27.91 10.28
C THR A 53 7.52 29.06 11.24
N THR A 54 8.79 29.44 11.41
CA THR A 54 9.20 30.67 12.11
C THR A 54 9.34 31.87 11.16
N ALA A 55 9.16 31.71 9.87
CA ALA A 55 9.18 32.78 8.90
C ALA A 55 8.07 33.81 9.20
N ASN A 56 8.31 35.06 8.87
CA ASN A 56 7.31 36.12 9.05
C ASN A 56 6.17 36.00 8.04
N GLU A 57 6.45 35.46 6.87
CA GLU A 57 5.52 35.30 5.77
C GLU A 57 5.81 34.00 5.01
N VAL A 58 4.76 33.41 4.43
CA VAL A 58 4.85 32.31 3.46
C VAL A 58 4.15 32.78 2.19
N THR A 59 4.85 32.66 1.05
CA THR A 59 4.35 33.02 -0.27
C THR A 59 4.46 31.88 -1.23
N ALA A 60 3.64 31.87 -2.29
CA ALA A 60 3.65 30.88 -3.35
C ALA A 60 3.84 31.54 -4.71
N ASP A 61 4.84 31.10 -5.46
CA ASP A 61 5.10 31.50 -6.83
C ASP A 61 4.72 30.34 -7.78
N TYR A 62 3.82 30.57 -8.69
CA TYR A 62 3.36 29.60 -9.68
C TYR A 62 2.80 30.31 -10.94
N ASN A 63 2.62 29.56 -11.99
CA ASN A 63 2.19 30.13 -13.27
C ASN A 63 1.06 29.32 -13.94
N ALA A 64 0.26 28.60 -13.21
CA ALA A 64 -0.87 27.84 -13.73
C ALA A 64 -2.18 28.62 -13.54
N SER A 65 -2.81 29.00 -14.63
CA SER A 65 -4.07 29.77 -14.58
C SER A 65 -5.26 29.00 -14.03
N TRP A 66 -5.17 27.68 -14.00
CA TRP A 66 -6.19 26.79 -13.47
C TRP A 66 -6.08 26.55 -11.97
N LEU A 67 -5.00 27.01 -11.32
CA LEU A 67 -4.70 26.78 -9.92
C LEU A 67 -4.72 28.10 -9.15
N SER A 68 -5.22 28.06 -7.91
CA SER A 68 -5.06 29.08 -6.88
C SER A 68 -4.32 28.48 -5.69
N VAL A 69 -3.40 29.26 -5.12
CA VAL A 69 -2.67 28.88 -3.92
C VAL A 69 -2.79 30.00 -2.91
N ASP A 70 -3.44 29.72 -1.77
CA ASP A 70 -3.50 30.61 -0.62
C ASP A 70 -2.54 30.09 0.45
N ALA A 71 -1.42 30.82 0.65
CA ALA A 71 -0.35 30.41 1.53
C ALA A 71 -0.24 31.36 2.73
N ASN A 72 -0.21 30.80 3.94
CA ASN A 72 0.07 31.54 5.17
C ASN A 72 0.90 30.69 6.14
N LYS A 73 1.24 31.22 7.32
CA LYS A 73 2.14 30.56 8.29
C LYS A 73 1.58 29.30 8.93
N GLN A 74 0.32 29.01 8.75
CA GLN A 74 -0.37 27.89 9.38
C GLN A 74 -0.76 26.82 8.36
N ARG A 75 -1.07 27.24 7.13
CA ARG A 75 -1.58 26.33 6.11
C ARG A 75 -1.33 26.88 4.71
N ILE A 76 -1.36 25.98 3.75
CA ILE A 76 -1.41 26.27 2.33
C ILE A 76 -2.63 25.58 1.77
N ILE A 77 -3.46 26.33 1.05
CA ILE A 77 -4.65 25.79 0.39
C ILE A 77 -4.42 25.86 -1.11
N TYR A 78 -4.51 24.72 -1.76
CA TYR A 78 -4.47 24.58 -3.21
C TYR A 78 -5.90 24.40 -3.70
N THR A 79 -6.32 25.17 -4.70
CA THR A 79 -7.70 25.09 -5.22
C THR A 79 -7.69 25.11 -6.75
N ALA A 80 -8.39 24.17 -7.35
CA ALA A 80 -8.64 24.16 -8.79
C ALA A 80 -9.64 25.25 -9.18
N LEU A 81 -9.24 26.19 -10.04
CA LEU A 81 -10.10 27.28 -10.54
C LEU A 81 -10.94 26.88 -11.75
N THR A 82 -10.62 25.77 -12.37
CA THR A 82 -11.36 25.26 -13.53
C THR A 82 -11.38 23.74 -13.53
N THR A 83 -12.43 23.16 -14.06
CA THR A 83 -12.53 21.71 -14.30
C THR A 83 -11.45 21.24 -15.28
N ASN A 84 -10.86 20.08 -15.04
CA ASN A 84 -9.91 19.45 -15.97
C ASN A 84 -10.64 18.61 -17.03
N GLU A 85 -10.91 19.21 -18.18
CA GLU A 85 -11.57 18.54 -19.30
C GLU A 85 -10.59 17.87 -20.28
N THR A 86 -9.30 17.77 -19.94
CA THR A 86 -8.29 17.24 -20.87
C THR A 86 -8.33 15.71 -21.02
N GLY A 87 -8.98 15.01 -20.10
CA GLY A 87 -8.97 13.54 -20.02
C GLY A 87 -7.68 12.95 -19.42
N GLU A 88 -6.68 13.80 -19.12
CA GLU A 88 -5.40 13.41 -18.51
C GLU A 88 -5.08 14.30 -17.31
N VAL A 89 -4.18 13.84 -16.44
CA VAL A 89 -3.69 14.65 -15.32
C VAL A 89 -2.96 15.88 -15.85
N ARG A 90 -3.29 17.07 -15.33
CA ARG A 90 -2.51 18.28 -15.58
C ARG A 90 -1.77 18.69 -14.32
N SER A 91 -0.51 19.11 -14.49
CA SER A 91 0.38 19.41 -13.38
C SER A 91 0.87 20.85 -13.39
N ALA A 92 1.15 21.39 -12.22
CA ALA A 92 1.80 22.68 -12.03
C ALA A 92 2.85 22.57 -10.93
N THR A 93 3.95 23.30 -11.11
CA THR A 93 4.95 23.45 -10.04
C THR A 93 4.66 24.75 -9.28
N VAL A 94 4.57 24.63 -7.97
CA VAL A 94 4.41 25.74 -7.02
C VAL A 94 5.68 25.87 -6.21
N LYS A 95 6.34 27.02 -6.26
CA LYS A 95 7.47 27.31 -5.40
C LYS A 95 6.96 28.05 -4.15
N LEU A 96 7.08 27.39 -3.02
CA LEU A 96 6.76 27.98 -1.73
C LEU A 96 8.02 28.65 -1.14
N ASN A 97 7.86 29.87 -0.63
CA ASN A 97 8.95 30.61 -0.01
C ASN A 97 8.56 30.98 1.43
N ALA A 98 9.46 30.71 2.38
CA ALA A 98 9.29 31.01 3.80
C ALA A 98 10.60 31.60 4.33
N GLY A 99 10.76 32.92 4.26
CA GLY A 99 12.01 33.62 4.58
C GLY A 99 13.13 33.24 3.59
N GLU A 100 14.21 32.66 4.10
CA GLU A 100 15.33 32.18 3.25
C GLU A 100 15.13 30.77 2.70
N PHE A 101 14.08 30.08 3.11
CA PHE A 101 13.75 28.72 2.68
C PHE A 101 12.79 28.72 1.51
N SER A 102 13.02 27.84 0.57
CA SER A 102 12.07 27.58 -0.51
C SER A 102 12.00 26.09 -0.81
N MET A 103 10.83 25.63 -1.26
CA MET A 103 10.63 24.28 -1.76
C MET A 103 9.70 24.30 -2.97
N GLU A 104 9.78 23.27 -3.80
CA GLU A 104 8.88 23.08 -4.92
C GLU A 104 7.88 21.98 -4.58
N VAL A 105 6.62 22.23 -4.91
CA VAL A 105 5.51 21.31 -4.77
C VAL A 105 4.89 21.12 -6.14
N THR A 106 4.73 19.86 -6.55
CA THR A 106 3.98 19.52 -7.75
C THR A 106 2.49 19.40 -7.39
N VAL A 107 1.64 20.19 -8.03
CA VAL A 107 0.19 20.11 -7.89
C VAL A 107 -0.38 19.43 -9.11
N ASN A 108 -1.03 18.30 -8.94
CA ASN A 108 -1.66 17.49 -9.96
C ASN A 108 -3.19 17.69 -9.89
N GLN A 109 -3.84 18.08 -10.97
CA GLN A 109 -5.29 17.98 -11.07
C GLN A 109 -5.66 16.77 -11.91
N LEU A 110 -6.34 15.83 -11.29
CA LEU A 110 -6.79 14.59 -11.90
C LEU A 110 -7.81 14.84 -13.00
N ALA A 111 -7.96 13.88 -13.91
CA ALA A 111 -9.02 13.88 -14.94
C ALA A 111 -10.32 13.22 -14.44
N LYS A 112 -10.34 12.73 -13.19
CA LYS A 112 -11.49 12.05 -12.57
C LYS A 112 -12.05 12.83 -11.39
N ASP A 113 -13.34 12.69 -11.17
CA ASP A 113 -14.08 13.26 -10.04
C ASP A 113 -13.75 12.53 -8.75
N GLU A 114 -13.97 13.17 -7.59
CA GLU A 114 -13.89 12.53 -6.28
C GLU A 114 -14.84 11.33 -6.19
N SER A 115 -16.00 11.42 -6.81
CA SER A 115 -16.98 10.31 -6.86
C SER A 115 -16.54 9.13 -7.74
N GLU A 116 -15.54 9.32 -8.61
CA GLU A 116 -14.95 8.30 -9.46
C GLU A 116 -13.77 7.58 -8.75
N VAL A 117 -13.32 8.12 -7.64
CA VAL A 117 -12.29 7.51 -6.81
C VAL A 117 -12.92 6.33 -6.05
N LYS A 118 -12.60 5.15 -6.47
CA LYS A 118 -13.06 3.92 -5.80
C LYS A 118 -12.19 3.62 -4.60
N THR A 119 -12.61 4.09 -3.45
CA THR A 119 -11.98 3.69 -2.19
C THR A 119 -12.24 2.22 -1.91
N LEU A 120 -11.20 1.43 -1.97
CA LEU A 120 -11.27 0.01 -1.59
C LEU A 120 -11.48 -0.12 -0.07
N LYS A 121 -12.17 -1.19 0.34
CA LYS A 121 -12.37 -1.53 1.76
C LYS A 121 -12.06 -2.99 1.99
N VAL A 122 -11.35 -3.27 3.08
CA VAL A 122 -11.10 -4.64 3.52
C VAL A 122 -12.44 -5.34 3.80
N GLY A 123 -12.59 -6.58 3.31
CA GLY A 123 -13.83 -7.35 3.37
C GLY A 123 -14.82 -7.05 2.24
N GLN A 124 -14.48 -6.16 1.30
CA GLN A 124 -15.31 -5.87 0.13
C GLN A 124 -15.02 -6.88 -0.99
N LEU A 125 -16.05 -7.18 -1.79
CA LEU A 125 -15.92 -7.95 -3.02
C LEU A 125 -15.10 -7.15 -4.08
N THR A 126 -14.24 -7.83 -4.82
CA THR A 126 -13.59 -7.24 -6.01
C THR A 126 -14.62 -6.91 -7.10
N GLU A 127 -14.27 -6.04 -8.04
CA GLU A 127 -15.20 -5.63 -9.12
C GLU A 127 -15.61 -6.78 -10.04
N ASP A 128 -14.69 -7.72 -10.28
CA ASP A 128 -14.95 -8.92 -11.06
C ASP A 128 -15.80 -9.96 -10.29
N GLY A 129 -16.03 -9.73 -8.99
CA GLY A 129 -16.80 -10.63 -8.13
C GLY A 129 -16.08 -11.91 -7.72
N LEU A 130 -14.78 -12.03 -8.02
CA LEU A 130 -14.03 -13.28 -7.86
C LEU A 130 -13.21 -13.34 -6.56
N GLY A 131 -13.07 -12.22 -5.85
CA GLY A 131 -12.25 -12.15 -4.66
C GLY A 131 -12.75 -11.22 -3.58
N MET A 132 -12.12 -11.32 -2.41
CA MET A 132 -12.29 -10.42 -1.28
C MET A 132 -11.03 -9.56 -1.12
N ILE A 133 -11.19 -8.24 -1.03
CA ILE A 133 -10.11 -7.32 -0.70
C ILE A 133 -9.69 -7.57 0.74
N PHE A 134 -8.44 -7.97 0.97
CA PHE A 134 -7.93 -8.25 2.30
C PHE A 134 -6.95 -7.18 2.81
N TRP A 135 -6.41 -6.35 1.92
CA TRP A 135 -5.53 -5.25 2.26
C TRP A 135 -5.74 -4.08 1.30
N VAL A 136 -5.68 -2.88 1.82
CA VAL A 136 -5.74 -1.62 1.07
C VAL A 136 -4.46 -0.85 1.36
N ASP A 137 -3.87 -0.29 0.32
CA ASP A 137 -2.66 0.52 0.45
C ASP A 137 -2.96 1.76 1.31
N PRO A 138 -2.24 1.98 2.42
CA PRO A 138 -2.47 3.13 3.29
C PRO A 138 -2.19 4.46 2.60
N ASP A 139 -1.31 4.48 1.60
CA ASP A 139 -0.92 5.68 0.86
C ASP A 139 -1.75 5.87 -0.43
N ASN A 140 -2.42 4.81 -0.91
CA ASN A 140 -3.28 4.84 -2.08
C ASN A 140 -4.51 3.96 -1.89
N GLN A 141 -5.61 4.52 -1.43
CA GLN A 141 -6.85 3.79 -1.15
C GLN A 141 -7.55 3.19 -2.39
N GLU A 142 -7.07 3.48 -3.59
CA GLU A 142 -7.52 2.83 -4.84
C GLU A 142 -6.75 1.55 -5.15
N ALA A 143 -5.63 1.31 -4.46
CA ALA A 143 -4.80 0.13 -4.61
C ALA A 143 -4.96 -0.82 -3.42
N GLY A 144 -4.87 -2.11 -3.69
CA GLY A 144 -5.02 -3.12 -2.65
C GLY A 144 -4.67 -4.51 -3.14
N LYS A 145 -4.85 -5.48 -2.26
CA LYS A 145 -4.68 -6.90 -2.56
C LYS A 145 -5.95 -7.66 -2.24
N ALA A 146 -6.28 -8.63 -3.10
CA ALA A 146 -7.44 -9.49 -2.94
C ALA A 146 -7.05 -10.96 -2.88
N ILE A 147 -7.87 -11.75 -2.19
CA ILE A 147 -7.80 -13.21 -2.19
C ILE A 147 -9.01 -13.77 -2.94
N SER A 148 -8.82 -14.81 -3.74
CA SER A 148 -9.91 -15.50 -4.43
C SER A 148 -10.93 -16.08 -3.46
N LEU A 149 -12.22 -16.01 -3.81
CA LEU A 149 -13.29 -16.71 -3.10
C LEU A 149 -13.25 -18.22 -3.37
N GLU A 150 -12.72 -18.64 -4.52
CA GLU A 150 -12.52 -20.04 -4.82
C GLU A 150 -11.23 -20.55 -4.17
N ARG A 151 -11.31 -21.79 -3.70
CA ARG A 151 -10.17 -22.53 -3.15
C ARG A 151 -10.00 -23.84 -3.91
N TRP A 152 -8.81 -24.05 -4.42
CA TRP A 152 -8.46 -25.31 -5.06
C TRP A 152 -7.59 -26.14 -4.11
N GLY A 153 -8.13 -27.28 -3.68
CA GLY A 153 -7.44 -28.21 -2.78
C GLY A 153 -6.92 -29.44 -3.53
N GLY A 154 -5.78 -29.97 -3.07
CA GLY A 154 -5.23 -31.23 -3.60
C GLY A 154 -4.57 -31.11 -4.97
N ASN A 155 -4.39 -29.90 -5.49
CA ASN A 155 -3.70 -29.70 -6.76
C ASN A 155 -2.18 -29.66 -6.55
N PRO A 156 -1.39 -30.26 -7.43
CA PRO A 156 0.05 -30.12 -7.41
C PRO A 156 0.46 -28.66 -7.69
N PHE A 157 1.65 -28.28 -7.25
CA PHE A 157 2.24 -27.01 -7.66
C PHE A 157 2.38 -26.97 -9.19
N GLU A 158 2.90 -28.06 -9.76
CA GLU A 158 2.94 -28.38 -11.20
C GLU A 158 2.99 -29.90 -11.42
N ALA A 159 2.59 -30.34 -12.60
CA ALA A 159 2.51 -31.76 -12.93
C ALA A 159 3.90 -32.43 -13.07
N SER A 160 4.93 -31.62 -13.34
CA SER A 160 6.33 -32.08 -13.41
C SER A 160 7.25 -31.04 -12.84
N ILE A 161 8.22 -31.45 -12.01
CA ILE A 161 9.20 -30.53 -11.42
C ILE A 161 10.09 -29.99 -12.53
N LYS A 162 10.02 -28.66 -12.74
CA LYS A 162 10.80 -27.93 -13.71
C LYS A 162 11.23 -26.60 -13.10
N LEU A 163 12.45 -26.17 -13.41
CA LEU A 163 12.95 -24.88 -12.97
C LEU A 163 12.49 -23.79 -13.93
N HIS A 164 11.72 -22.82 -13.45
CA HIS A 164 11.22 -21.68 -14.21
C HIS A 164 12.01 -20.39 -13.93
N ASN A 165 12.95 -20.41 -12.98
CA ASN A 165 13.70 -19.25 -12.47
C ASN A 165 12.81 -18.19 -11.80
N ALA A 166 11.72 -18.62 -11.20
CA ALA A 166 10.77 -17.77 -10.48
C ALA A 166 11.24 -17.50 -9.04
N PHE A 167 12.32 -16.74 -8.88
CA PHE A 167 12.99 -16.57 -7.58
C PHE A 167 12.56 -15.33 -6.80
N SER A 168 11.72 -14.46 -7.37
CA SER A 168 11.26 -13.27 -6.64
C SER A 168 10.47 -13.68 -5.39
N THR A 169 10.82 -13.11 -4.24
CA THR A 169 10.07 -13.29 -3.01
C THR A 169 8.94 -12.28 -2.84
N ILE A 170 8.93 -11.19 -3.65
CA ILE A 170 8.05 -10.03 -3.50
C ILE A 170 7.17 -9.75 -4.74
N ASN A 171 7.42 -10.41 -5.88
CA ASN A 171 6.70 -10.15 -7.12
C ASN A 171 6.14 -11.44 -7.71
N GLY A 172 4.94 -11.79 -7.29
CA GLY A 172 4.22 -12.97 -7.74
C GLY A 172 3.76 -12.88 -9.18
N ILE A 173 3.49 -11.67 -9.69
CA ILE A 173 3.08 -11.45 -11.09
C ILE A 173 4.22 -11.87 -12.03
N GLU A 174 5.44 -11.37 -11.78
CA GLU A 174 6.62 -11.76 -12.58
C GLU A 174 6.90 -13.25 -12.49
N ASN A 175 6.87 -13.82 -11.28
CA ASN A 175 7.05 -15.25 -11.10
C ASN A 175 6.01 -16.06 -11.87
N THR A 176 4.73 -15.72 -11.73
CA THR A 176 3.63 -16.43 -12.39
C THR A 176 3.77 -16.40 -13.92
N ALA A 177 4.25 -15.28 -14.47
CA ALA A 177 4.48 -15.16 -15.91
C ALA A 177 5.59 -16.09 -16.45
N LEU A 178 6.46 -16.61 -15.59
CA LEU A 178 7.50 -17.57 -15.97
C LEU A 178 6.99 -19.01 -16.10
N TYR A 179 5.82 -19.32 -15.53
CA TYR A 179 5.19 -20.66 -15.62
C TYR A 179 4.39 -20.82 -16.91
N THR A 180 5.02 -20.57 -18.07
CA THR A 180 4.38 -20.53 -19.40
C THR A 180 3.87 -21.89 -19.90
N ASP A 181 4.40 -22.98 -19.38
CA ASP A 181 4.05 -24.37 -19.73
C ASP A 181 3.30 -25.06 -18.57
N ALA A 182 2.76 -24.29 -17.63
CA ALA A 182 1.93 -24.82 -16.57
C ALA A 182 0.72 -25.59 -17.14
N GLY A 183 0.48 -26.79 -16.64
CA GLY A 183 -0.73 -27.55 -16.99
C GLY A 183 -1.98 -26.85 -16.45
N ASN A 184 -3.13 -27.10 -17.05
CA ASN A 184 -4.39 -26.44 -16.67
C ASN A 184 -4.79 -26.58 -15.18
N ASN A 185 -4.23 -27.54 -14.48
CA ASN A 185 -4.48 -27.79 -13.07
C ASN A 185 -3.31 -27.39 -12.16
N ASP A 186 -2.25 -26.81 -12.71
CA ASP A 186 -1.12 -26.35 -11.94
C ASP A 186 -1.46 -25.04 -11.19
N ALA A 187 -0.83 -24.79 -10.05
CA ALA A 187 -1.20 -23.68 -9.18
C ALA A 187 -1.18 -22.30 -9.87
N ALA A 188 -0.17 -22.05 -10.72
CA ALA A 188 -0.07 -20.81 -11.47
C ALA A 188 -1.21 -20.65 -12.49
N ALA A 189 -1.53 -21.73 -13.23
CA ALA A 189 -2.61 -21.73 -14.22
C ALA A 189 -3.99 -21.54 -13.58
N LEU A 190 -4.23 -22.16 -12.43
CA LEU A 190 -5.48 -21.96 -11.69
C LEU A 190 -5.70 -20.51 -11.31
N CYS A 191 -4.64 -19.83 -10.86
CA CYS A 191 -4.73 -18.40 -10.54
C CYS A 191 -4.98 -17.55 -11.79
N THR A 192 -4.21 -17.73 -12.85
CA THR A 192 -4.35 -16.91 -14.08
C THR A 192 -5.65 -17.18 -14.85
N ASN A 193 -6.24 -18.36 -14.72
CA ASN A 193 -7.54 -18.69 -15.31
C ASN A 193 -8.72 -17.96 -14.66
N LEU A 194 -8.54 -17.34 -13.48
CA LEU A 194 -9.55 -16.44 -12.90
C LEU A 194 -9.73 -15.19 -13.73
N GLY A 195 -8.68 -14.69 -14.38
CA GLY A 195 -8.75 -13.48 -15.19
C GLY A 195 -7.54 -12.57 -15.06
N GLU A 196 -7.61 -11.42 -15.70
CA GLU A 196 -6.55 -10.43 -15.66
C GLU A 196 -6.28 -9.94 -14.22
N GLY A 197 -5.00 -9.81 -13.86
CA GLY A 197 -4.57 -9.36 -12.53
C GLY A 197 -4.51 -10.47 -11.47
N TRP A 198 -5.04 -11.66 -11.71
CA TRP A 198 -4.92 -12.81 -10.82
C TRP A 198 -3.62 -13.57 -11.04
N TYR A 199 -2.90 -13.87 -9.97
CA TYR A 199 -1.60 -14.52 -10.01
C TYR A 199 -1.33 -15.37 -8.77
N LEU A 200 -0.40 -16.31 -8.88
CA LEU A 200 0.09 -17.08 -7.74
C LEU A 200 1.06 -16.19 -6.93
N PRO A 201 0.78 -15.88 -5.66
CA PRO A 201 1.55 -14.91 -4.89
C PRO A 201 2.99 -15.36 -4.67
N ALA A 202 3.94 -14.44 -4.65
CA ALA A 202 5.29 -14.68 -4.18
C ALA A 202 5.31 -14.99 -2.66
N SER A 203 6.40 -15.54 -2.15
CA SER A 203 6.45 -16.02 -0.77
C SER A 203 6.21 -14.93 0.29
N GLU A 204 6.68 -13.70 0.06
CA GLU A 204 6.44 -12.58 0.99
C GLU A 204 5.02 -12.01 0.83
N GLU A 205 4.44 -12.01 -0.37
CA GLU A 205 3.04 -11.62 -0.56
C GLU A 205 2.09 -12.61 0.12
N LEU A 206 2.35 -13.91 -0.02
CA LEU A 206 1.60 -14.94 0.70
C LEU A 206 1.76 -14.80 2.22
N GLY A 207 2.99 -14.48 2.68
CA GLY A 207 3.26 -14.18 4.08
C GLY A 207 2.45 -12.99 4.58
N HIS A 208 2.36 -11.92 3.81
CA HIS A 208 1.57 -10.74 4.16
C HIS A 208 0.08 -11.06 4.32
N LEU A 209 -0.48 -11.89 3.44
CA LEU A 209 -1.85 -12.41 3.60
C LEU A 209 -2.02 -13.12 4.95
N PHE A 210 -1.08 -14.01 5.31
CA PHE A 210 -1.16 -14.77 6.57
C PHE A 210 -0.94 -13.91 7.81
N ASP A 211 -0.19 -12.81 7.71
CA ASP A 211 -0.07 -11.85 8.81
C ASP A 211 -1.40 -11.16 9.09
N ILE A 212 -2.07 -10.69 8.04
CA ILE A 212 -3.39 -10.07 8.15
C ILE A 212 -4.40 -11.09 8.68
N TYR A 213 -4.38 -12.31 8.16
CA TYR A 213 -5.23 -13.41 8.62
C TYR A 213 -5.03 -13.69 10.12
N ASN A 214 -3.80 -13.65 10.60
CA ASN A 214 -3.46 -13.84 12.01
C ASN A 214 -3.61 -12.58 12.87
N GLY A 215 -3.84 -11.42 12.28
CA GLY A 215 -3.88 -10.15 12.99
C GLY A 215 -2.51 -9.73 13.54
N ILE A 216 -1.42 -10.12 12.88
CA ILE A 216 -0.05 -9.84 13.27
C ILE A 216 0.44 -8.64 12.48
N ALA A 217 0.89 -7.58 13.17
CA ALA A 217 1.64 -6.50 12.53
C ALA A 217 3.12 -6.92 12.44
N ARG A 218 3.62 -7.12 11.21
CA ARG A 218 5.04 -7.43 11.03
C ARG A 218 5.91 -6.19 11.14
N ASP A 219 7.00 -6.35 11.89
CA ASP A 219 8.14 -5.44 11.76
C ASP A 219 9.27 -6.06 10.90
N ASN A 220 9.40 -7.39 10.78
CA ASN A 220 10.47 -8.05 10.00
C ASN A 220 10.26 -9.56 9.84
N GLY A 221 9.85 -10.03 8.66
CA GLY A 221 10.03 -11.41 8.19
C GLY A 221 9.08 -12.48 8.77
N PHE A 222 9.03 -13.62 8.09
CA PHE A 222 8.27 -14.80 8.49
C PHE A 222 8.60 -15.25 9.91
N THR A 223 7.66 -15.18 10.82
CA THR A 223 7.70 -15.95 12.05
C THR A 223 6.98 -17.27 11.80
N ASN A 224 7.69 -18.38 11.86
CA ASN A 224 7.08 -19.69 11.98
C ASN A 224 6.40 -19.75 13.35
N ALA A 225 5.14 -19.35 13.45
CA ALA A 225 4.33 -19.65 14.62
C ALA A 225 4.18 -21.18 14.66
N THR A 226 4.65 -21.79 15.74
CA THR A 226 4.39 -23.22 15.96
C THR A 226 2.90 -23.40 16.18
N PRO A 227 2.23 -24.37 15.51
CA PRO A 227 0.79 -24.55 15.53
C PRO A 227 0.12 -24.60 16.93
N ASN A 228 0.89 -24.93 17.95
CA ASN A 228 0.41 -25.11 19.33
C ASN A 228 0.39 -23.82 20.18
N GLN A 229 0.62 -22.64 19.58
CA GLN A 229 0.76 -21.38 20.33
C GLN A 229 -0.06 -20.23 19.76
N ILE A 230 -1.15 -20.53 19.04
CA ILE A 230 -2.03 -19.51 18.49
C ILE A 230 -2.78 -18.84 19.64
N SER A 231 -2.57 -17.54 19.82
CA SER A 231 -3.25 -16.73 20.84
C SER A 231 -4.74 -16.59 20.56
N ASP A 232 -5.51 -16.24 21.58
CA ASP A 232 -6.96 -15.98 21.39
C ASP A 232 -7.21 -14.78 20.48
N ALA A 233 -6.30 -13.80 20.42
CA ALA A 233 -6.37 -12.67 19.49
C ALA A 233 -6.20 -13.13 18.04
N GLU A 234 -5.24 -14.00 17.75
CA GLU A 234 -5.05 -14.60 16.42
C GLU A 234 -6.25 -15.44 16.01
N LYS A 235 -6.82 -16.25 16.92
CA LYS A 235 -8.05 -17.00 16.67
C LYS A 235 -9.22 -16.09 16.30
N ALA A 236 -9.37 -14.97 17.00
CA ALA A 236 -10.42 -13.99 16.71
C ALA A 236 -10.22 -13.30 15.36
N SER A 237 -8.96 -12.97 15.00
CA SER A 237 -8.61 -12.41 13.69
C SER A 237 -8.96 -13.38 12.57
N ARG A 238 -8.52 -14.64 12.67
CA ARG A 238 -8.83 -15.70 11.70
C ARG A 238 -10.34 -15.88 11.53
N ALA A 239 -11.08 -15.96 12.64
CA ALA A 239 -12.53 -16.11 12.59
C ALA A 239 -13.22 -14.93 11.90
N THR A 240 -12.72 -13.70 12.09
CA THR A 240 -13.24 -12.50 11.43
C THR A 240 -12.94 -12.54 9.93
N PHE A 241 -11.74 -12.91 9.55
CA PHE A 241 -11.33 -13.02 8.14
C PHE A 241 -12.16 -14.09 7.41
N ASP A 242 -12.26 -15.28 7.99
CA ASP A 242 -13.04 -16.40 7.45
C ASP A 242 -14.52 -16.09 7.36
N LYS A 243 -15.05 -15.33 8.33
CA LYS A 243 -16.43 -14.84 8.28
C LYS A 243 -16.64 -13.91 7.09
N ASN A 244 -15.73 -12.96 6.85
CA ASN A 244 -15.82 -12.05 5.71
C ASN A 244 -15.78 -12.82 4.38
N LEU A 245 -14.91 -13.84 4.26
CA LEU A 245 -14.89 -14.72 3.07
C LEU A 245 -16.23 -15.44 2.89
N THR A 246 -16.76 -16.06 3.94
CA THR A 246 -18.00 -16.84 3.86
C THR A 246 -19.22 -15.97 3.62
N ASP A 247 -19.26 -14.76 4.14
CA ASP A 247 -20.34 -13.78 3.87
C ASP A 247 -20.40 -13.39 2.38
N LEU A 248 -19.25 -13.47 1.68
CA LEU A 248 -19.14 -13.25 0.24
C LEU A 248 -19.28 -14.54 -0.60
N GLY A 249 -19.57 -15.68 0.04
CA GLY A 249 -19.71 -16.97 -0.62
C GLY A 249 -18.39 -17.71 -0.87
N GLY A 250 -17.30 -17.24 -0.28
CA GLY A 250 -15.98 -17.83 -0.45
C GLY A 250 -15.66 -18.97 0.52
N ALA A 251 -14.58 -19.66 0.27
CA ALA A 251 -14.04 -20.73 1.10
C ALA A 251 -13.11 -20.17 2.18
N VAL A 252 -13.20 -20.69 3.39
CA VAL A 252 -12.30 -20.32 4.50
C VAL A 252 -10.85 -20.72 4.24
N ILE A 253 -9.91 -19.98 4.83
CA ILE A 253 -8.51 -20.38 4.89
C ILE A 253 -8.39 -21.46 5.96
N ASN A 254 -8.09 -22.68 5.56
CA ASN A 254 -7.88 -23.79 6.49
C ASN A 254 -6.40 -23.85 6.90
N ALA A 255 -5.89 -22.78 7.54
CA ALA A 255 -4.55 -22.76 8.09
C ALA A 255 -4.43 -23.73 9.27
N ALA A 256 -3.21 -24.13 9.61
CA ALA A 256 -2.96 -25.12 10.65
C ALA A 256 -3.72 -24.75 11.94
N ALA A 257 -4.64 -25.62 12.30
CA ALA A 257 -5.31 -25.57 13.60
C ALA A 257 -4.35 -26.05 14.70
N GLU A 258 -4.76 -25.92 15.96
CA GLU A 258 -3.99 -26.33 17.14
C GLU A 258 -3.51 -27.81 17.10
N ASN A 259 -4.10 -28.63 16.27
CA ASN A 259 -3.75 -30.04 16.06
C ASN A 259 -2.72 -30.28 14.92
N GLY A 260 -2.20 -29.22 14.30
CA GLY A 260 -1.22 -29.30 13.21
C GLY A 260 -1.76 -29.79 11.85
N ASN A 261 -3.08 -29.96 11.70
CA ASN A 261 -3.74 -30.46 10.51
C ASN A 261 -4.22 -29.31 9.58
N GLY A 262 -3.37 -28.31 9.29
CA GLY A 262 -3.68 -27.26 8.34
C GLY A 262 -3.33 -27.63 6.92
N GLU A 263 -3.88 -26.90 5.98
CA GLU A 263 -3.51 -26.96 4.57
C GLU A 263 -2.24 -26.15 4.31
N SER A 264 -1.50 -26.52 3.28
CA SER A 264 -0.34 -25.77 2.80
C SER A 264 -0.75 -24.99 1.56
N TYR A 265 -0.31 -23.74 1.49
CA TYR A 265 -0.60 -22.84 0.38
C TYR A 265 0.68 -22.55 -0.40
N TRP A 266 0.64 -22.82 -1.70
CA TRP A 266 1.78 -22.60 -2.57
C TRP A 266 2.05 -21.13 -2.81
N SER A 267 3.32 -20.76 -2.89
CA SER A 267 3.76 -19.50 -3.48
C SER A 267 4.38 -19.74 -4.85
N SER A 268 4.48 -18.71 -5.65
CA SER A 268 5.18 -18.75 -6.95
C SER A 268 6.70 -18.74 -6.82
N THR A 269 7.26 -18.58 -5.61
CA THR A 269 8.70 -18.49 -5.40
C THR A 269 9.33 -19.88 -5.37
N GLU A 270 10.22 -20.15 -6.31
CA GLU A 270 11.03 -21.36 -6.33
C GLU A 270 12.20 -21.29 -5.35
N ASN A 271 12.68 -22.44 -4.89
CA ASN A 271 13.96 -22.54 -4.23
C ASN A 271 15.09 -22.48 -5.29
N GLU A 272 16.27 -22.00 -4.90
CA GLU A 272 17.43 -21.90 -5.79
C GLU A 272 17.90 -23.25 -6.36
N ASP A 273 17.56 -24.36 -5.69
CA ASP A 273 17.82 -25.70 -6.17
C ASP A 273 16.82 -26.19 -7.22
N GLY A 274 15.77 -25.39 -7.52
CA GLY A 274 14.75 -25.68 -8.52
C GLY A 274 13.88 -26.90 -8.22
N GLN A 275 13.98 -27.47 -7.02
CA GLN A 275 13.30 -28.73 -6.70
C GLN A 275 12.02 -28.54 -5.91
N LYS A 276 11.75 -27.33 -5.39
CA LYS A 276 10.59 -27.09 -4.53
C LYS A 276 10.10 -25.66 -4.63
N ALA A 277 8.80 -25.49 -4.76
CA ALA A 277 8.15 -24.22 -4.46
C ALA A 277 8.15 -23.97 -2.95
N ARG A 278 8.18 -22.71 -2.56
CA ARG A 278 7.94 -22.32 -1.17
C ARG A 278 6.45 -22.37 -0.87
N TYR A 279 6.09 -22.70 0.35
CA TYR A 279 4.70 -22.72 0.80
C TYR A 279 4.58 -22.17 2.23
N VAL A 280 3.38 -21.71 2.58
CA VAL A 280 2.99 -21.35 3.95
C VAL A 280 1.99 -22.39 4.45
N ARG A 281 2.08 -22.71 5.75
CA ARG A 281 1.23 -23.71 6.40
C ARG A 281 0.58 -23.16 7.67
#